data_fdc3881746db019a2b40c15ffaacafc7
#
_entry.id   fdc3881746db019a2b40c15ffaacafc7
#
_cell.length_a   1.000
_cell.length_b   1.000
_cell.length_c   1.000
_cell.angle_alpha   90.00
_cell.angle_beta   90.00
_cell.angle_gamma   90.00
#
_symmetry.space_group_name_H-M   'P 1'
#
loop_
_entity.id
_entity.type
_entity.pdbx_description
1 polymer ?
#
loop_
_entity_poly.entity_id
_entity_poly.type
_entity_poly.pdbx_seq_one_letter_code
_entity_poly.pdbx_strand_id
1 'polypeptide(L)'
;MTKPLRVLVFGKFYEPHNLGGVECVAQTLIDLLHQEVAFINLVQSKTRQSFNATMPCGAKVMGAAGFNVDGSLVLSPALIAKAIHICKTFQPNLIHLHFPDPMSHLASLFLPPSIPRIISWHADIVRQKKLLKIYRPFLNRILKTAAAIIVATPHHKNSLFLQAKYVNPSKIHTIAYGTPQRFFACDTQKVQHIRQTYSNKNIIFSLGRHVSYKGFDVLIRAMAQLAPDVILLLGGQGPLTNSLKNLAQSLNLNQRVHFLGAIADEDLPNFYHACDVFCLPSVTTAEAFGLVQLEAMAAAKPVVSTLLGTGVDFVNQNNITGLTPPPKNAEALAGALGKILDNPHLKESFGAAALQRVKTEFSMEQMKEKTKDLYNQILRKKI
;
A
#
# COMPACT_ATOMS: atom_id res chain seq x y z
N MET A 1 -5.74 26.82 26.29
CA MET A 1 -5.81 25.60 25.43
C MET A 1 -5.25 25.95 24.05
N THR A 2 -4.17 25.36 23.63
CA THR A 2 -3.63 25.54 22.27
C THR A 2 -4.63 24.99 21.26
N LYS A 3 -4.97 25.77 20.22
CA LYS A 3 -5.87 25.29 19.15
C LYS A 3 -5.32 23.99 18.55
N PRO A 4 -6.16 22.97 18.35
CA PRO A 4 -5.70 21.71 17.77
C PRO A 4 -5.09 21.94 16.38
N LEU A 5 -4.05 21.18 16.05
CA LEU A 5 -3.45 21.18 14.72
C LEU A 5 -4.50 20.79 13.69
N ARG A 6 -4.66 21.58 12.63
CA ARG A 6 -5.61 21.33 11.54
C ARG A 6 -4.87 20.96 10.26
N VAL A 7 -5.16 19.76 9.72
CA VAL A 7 -4.49 19.24 8.52
C VAL A 7 -5.52 18.95 7.44
N LEU A 8 -5.31 19.53 6.26
CA LEU A 8 -6.03 19.15 5.05
C LEU A 8 -5.25 18.03 4.35
N VAL A 9 -5.83 16.83 4.34
CA VAL A 9 -5.29 15.67 3.62
C VAL A 9 -5.95 15.55 2.26
N PHE A 10 -5.16 15.29 1.22
CA PHE A 10 -5.65 14.89 -0.09
C PHE A 10 -5.48 13.37 -0.22
N GLY A 11 -6.57 12.64 0.13
CA GLY A 11 -6.56 11.19 0.29
C GLY A 11 -6.84 10.38 -0.98
N LYS A 12 -6.90 11.02 -2.14
CA LYS A 12 -7.16 10.49 -3.48
C LYS A 12 -8.58 9.96 -3.66
N PHE A 13 -8.93 8.79 -3.10
CA PHE A 13 -10.27 8.18 -3.14
C PHE A 13 -10.74 7.76 -1.75
N TYR A 14 -12.07 7.55 -1.61
CA TYR A 14 -12.73 7.02 -0.44
C TYR A 14 -13.91 6.14 -0.88
N GLU A 15 -14.45 5.33 0.00
CA GLU A 15 -15.63 4.49 -0.28
C GLU A 15 -16.79 5.29 -0.91
N PRO A 16 -17.61 4.67 -1.80
CA PRO A 16 -17.64 3.26 -2.19
C PRO A 16 -16.66 2.87 -3.30
N HIS A 17 -15.62 3.66 -3.56
CA HIS A 17 -14.63 3.36 -4.59
C HIS A 17 -13.60 2.35 -4.06
N ASN A 18 -13.17 1.44 -4.92
CA ASN A 18 -12.11 0.49 -4.59
C ASN A 18 -10.85 1.24 -4.14
N LEU A 19 -10.38 0.94 -2.96
CA LEU A 19 -9.20 1.54 -2.36
C LEU A 19 -7.94 0.76 -2.76
N GLY A 20 -6.84 1.48 -2.88
CA GLY A 20 -5.50 0.94 -3.08
C GLY A 20 -4.61 1.25 -1.88
N GLY A 21 -3.34 0.86 -1.96
CA GLY A 21 -2.40 1.09 -0.85
C GLY A 21 -2.22 2.56 -0.47
N VAL A 22 -2.32 3.48 -1.43
CA VAL A 22 -2.20 4.94 -1.17
C VAL A 22 -3.34 5.43 -0.29
N GLU A 23 -4.56 5.05 -0.65
CA GLU A 23 -5.78 5.42 0.06
C GLU A 23 -5.81 4.81 1.48
N CYS A 24 -5.43 3.53 1.59
CA CYS A 24 -5.33 2.86 2.89
C CYS A 24 -4.33 3.55 3.81
N VAL A 25 -3.15 3.92 3.30
CA VAL A 25 -2.15 4.65 4.11
C VAL A 25 -2.65 6.02 4.54
N ALA A 26 -3.35 6.76 3.66
CA ALA A 26 -3.91 8.07 4.01
C ALA A 26 -4.98 7.95 5.12
N GLN A 27 -5.86 6.96 5.02
CA GLN A 27 -6.88 6.70 6.04
C GLN A 27 -6.26 6.25 7.36
N THR A 28 -5.33 5.31 7.32
CA THR A 28 -4.58 4.85 8.50
C THR A 28 -3.90 6.02 9.23
N LEU A 29 -3.28 6.94 8.49
CA LEU A 29 -2.65 8.12 9.08
C LEU A 29 -3.67 9.01 9.83
N ILE A 30 -4.84 9.24 9.24
CA ILE A 30 -5.90 10.01 9.86
C ILE A 30 -6.40 9.30 11.12
N ASP A 31 -6.65 7.98 11.04
CA ASP A 31 -7.10 7.18 12.17
C ASP A 31 -6.10 7.19 13.34
N LEU A 32 -4.82 7.18 13.06
CA LEU A 32 -3.78 7.20 14.08
C LEU A 32 -3.69 8.55 14.83
N LEU A 33 -3.97 9.66 14.14
CA LEU A 33 -3.70 10.99 14.66
C LEU A 33 -4.97 11.79 14.99
N HIS A 34 -6.19 11.27 14.73
CA HIS A 34 -7.45 12.03 14.84
C HIS A 34 -7.73 12.59 16.24
N GLN A 35 -7.22 11.99 17.30
CA GLN A 35 -7.41 12.49 18.67
C GLN A 35 -6.58 13.74 18.95
N GLU A 36 -5.47 13.94 18.24
CA GLU A 36 -4.52 15.02 18.46
C GLU A 36 -4.55 16.07 17.34
N VAL A 37 -5.06 15.69 16.17
CA VAL A 37 -5.07 16.49 14.94
C VAL A 37 -6.49 16.50 14.36
N ALA A 38 -7.01 17.69 14.08
CA ALA A 38 -8.26 17.82 13.35
C ALA A 38 -7.99 17.66 11.84
N PHE A 39 -8.69 16.72 11.19
CA PHE A 39 -8.53 16.42 9.78
C PHE A 39 -9.77 16.76 8.95
N ILE A 40 -9.53 17.21 7.72
CA ILE A 40 -10.45 17.04 6.59
C ILE A 40 -9.73 16.22 5.55
N ASN A 41 -10.33 15.08 5.17
CA ASN A 41 -9.88 14.25 4.06
C ASN A 41 -10.61 14.67 2.77
N LEU A 42 -9.94 15.40 1.89
CA LEU A 42 -10.48 15.80 0.60
C LEU A 42 -10.09 14.76 -0.44
N VAL A 43 -11.10 14.16 -1.07
CA VAL A 43 -10.92 13.06 -2.03
C VAL A 43 -11.63 13.35 -3.34
N GLN A 44 -11.27 12.61 -4.40
CA GLN A 44 -11.93 12.64 -5.68
C GLN A 44 -13.07 11.63 -5.73
N SER A 45 -14.23 12.03 -6.27
CA SER A 45 -15.28 11.10 -6.64
C SER A 45 -15.05 10.63 -8.09
N LYS A 46 -15.21 9.33 -8.34
CA LYS A 46 -15.19 8.76 -9.71
C LYS A 46 -16.48 9.03 -10.46
N THR A 47 -17.43 9.72 -9.85
CA THR A 47 -18.73 10.10 -10.42
C THR A 47 -18.85 11.61 -10.51
N ARG A 48 -19.84 12.08 -11.30
CA ARG A 48 -20.17 13.52 -11.43
C ARG A 48 -20.86 14.09 -10.19
N GLN A 49 -20.89 13.35 -9.09
CA GLN A 49 -21.52 13.79 -7.84
C GLN A 49 -20.48 13.99 -6.73
N SER A 50 -20.61 15.11 -6.05
CA SER A 50 -19.89 15.37 -4.80
C SER A 50 -20.59 14.69 -3.65
N PHE A 51 -19.83 14.29 -2.63
CA PHE A 51 -20.39 13.70 -1.42
C PHE A 51 -19.69 14.22 -0.16
N ASN A 52 -20.31 14.01 0.97
CA ASN A 52 -19.71 14.15 2.30
C ASN A 52 -19.89 12.84 3.05
N ALA A 53 -18.87 12.44 3.79
CA ALA A 53 -18.87 11.26 4.64
C ALA A 53 -18.10 11.55 5.92
N THR A 54 -18.19 10.65 6.87
CA THR A 54 -17.41 10.69 8.11
C THR A 54 -16.71 9.35 8.26
N MET A 55 -15.41 9.37 8.53
CA MET A 55 -14.64 8.18 8.85
C MET A 55 -15.08 7.60 10.21
N PRO A 56 -14.86 6.31 10.49
CA PRO A 56 -15.17 5.71 11.79
C PRO A 56 -14.53 6.46 12.97
N CYS A 57 -13.37 7.06 12.80
CA CYS A 57 -12.68 7.90 13.78
C CYS A 57 -13.29 9.31 13.95
N GLY A 58 -14.34 9.66 13.21
CA GLY A 58 -14.99 10.98 13.25
C GLY A 58 -14.40 12.04 12.32
N ALA A 59 -13.31 11.76 11.60
CA ALA A 59 -12.75 12.71 10.65
C ALA A 59 -13.68 12.91 9.43
N LYS A 60 -13.82 14.17 8.99
CA LYS A 60 -14.68 14.53 7.85
C LYS A 60 -14.03 14.15 6.53
N VAL A 61 -14.83 13.56 5.63
CA VAL A 61 -14.45 13.27 4.24
C VAL A 61 -15.29 14.15 3.31
N MET A 62 -14.63 14.83 2.38
CA MET A 62 -15.29 15.65 1.37
C MET A 62 -14.91 15.15 -0.03
N GLY A 63 -15.84 14.50 -0.71
CA GLY A 63 -15.66 14.01 -2.07
C GLY A 63 -16.00 15.08 -3.12
N ALA A 64 -15.06 15.38 -4.01
CA ALA A 64 -15.24 16.31 -5.11
C ALA A 64 -15.65 15.57 -6.39
N ALA A 65 -16.73 16.00 -7.03
CA ALA A 65 -17.20 15.46 -8.30
C ALA A 65 -16.09 15.42 -9.36
N GLY A 66 -16.02 14.34 -10.13
CA GLY A 66 -14.98 14.16 -11.14
C GLY A 66 -15.42 13.30 -12.32
N PHE A 67 -14.54 13.26 -13.32
CA PHE A 67 -14.71 12.46 -14.53
C PHE A 67 -13.63 11.36 -14.52
N ASN A 68 -14.07 10.12 -14.44
CA ASN A 68 -13.17 8.97 -14.47
C ASN A 68 -12.63 8.76 -15.90
N VAL A 69 -11.31 8.77 -16.07
CA VAL A 69 -10.66 8.61 -17.38
C VAL A 69 -10.26 7.15 -17.63
N ASP A 70 -9.61 6.50 -16.66
CA ASP A 70 -9.07 5.14 -16.82
C ASP A 70 -9.14 4.28 -15.53
N GLY A 71 -10.04 4.63 -14.61
CA GLY A 71 -10.18 3.96 -13.32
C GLY A 71 -9.16 4.38 -12.25
N SER A 72 -8.01 4.91 -12.66
CA SER A 72 -6.95 5.39 -11.76
C SER A 72 -6.76 6.92 -11.81
N LEU A 73 -7.11 7.54 -12.93
CA LEU A 73 -7.06 8.97 -13.16
C LEU A 73 -8.47 9.54 -13.20
N VAL A 74 -8.74 10.51 -12.34
CA VAL A 74 -9.98 11.28 -12.30
C VAL A 74 -9.64 12.75 -12.56
N LEU A 75 -10.37 13.41 -13.47
CA LEU A 75 -10.30 14.85 -13.66
C LEU A 75 -11.40 15.50 -12.83
N SER A 76 -11.01 16.31 -11.84
CA SER A 76 -11.96 16.93 -10.90
C SER A 76 -11.69 18.44 -10.73
N PRO A 77 -12.23 19.29 -11.59
CA PRO A 77 -12.18 20.76 -11.36
C PRO A 77 -12.84 21.16 -10.02
N ALA A 78 -13.88 20.45 -9.60
CA ALA A 78 -14.54 20.65 -8.30
C ALA A 78 -13.60 20.47 -7.10
N LEU A 79 -12.52 19.67 -7.25
CA LEU A 79 -11.51 19.50 -6.20
C LEU A 79 -10.80 20.81 -5.86
N ILE A 80 -10.52 21.64 -6.88
CA ILE A 80 -9.86 22.95 -6.68
C ILE A 80 -10.78 23.88 -5.90
N ALA A 81 -12.06 24.00 -6.32
CA ALA A 81 -13.03 24.86 -5.66
C ALA A 81 -13.27 24.43 -4.19
N LYS A 82 -13.42 23.11 -3.95
CA LYS A 82 -13.56 22.57 -2.58
C LYS A 82 -12.32 22.81 -1.75
N ALA A 83 -11.12 22.62 -2.29
CA ALA A 83 -9.88 22.87 -1.57
C ALA A 83 -9.76 24.35 -1.14
N ILE A 84 -10.10 25.29 -2.00
CA ILE A 84 -10.14 26.73 -1.69
C ILE A 84 -11.19 27.01 -0.59
N HIS A 85 -12.39 26.44 -0.72
CA HIS A 85 -13.44 26.58 0.29
C HIS A 85 -12.98 26.05 1.66
N ILE A 86 -12.40 24.87 1.71
CA ILE A 86 -11.86 24.27 2.96
C ILE A 86 -10.77 25.16 3.56
N CYS A 87 -9.87 25.72 2.75
CA CYS A 87 -8.85 26.64 3.27
C CYS A 87 -9.45 27.89 3.93
N LYS A 88 -10.58 28.41 3.42
CA LYS A 88 -11.28 29.56 4.02
C LYS A 88 -12.02 29.21 5.29
N THR A 89 -12.70 28.07 5.35
CA THR A 89 -13.59 27.67 6.45
C THR A 89 -12.88 26.90 7.56
N PHE A 90 -12.06 25.92 7.19
CA PHE A 90 -11.32 25.08 8.13
C PHE A 90 -9.97 25.68 8.54
N GLN A 91 -9.38 26.55 7.70
CA GLN A 91 -8.09 27.21 7.94
C GLN A 91 -6.98 26.22 8.35
N PRO A 92 -6.59 25.27 7.50
CA PRO A 92 -5.60 24.27 7.85
C PRO A 92 -4.23 24.91 8.14
N ASN A 93 -3.51 24.38 9.13
CA ASN A 93 -2.15 24.77 9.43
C ASN A 93 -1.13 24.08 8.51
N LEU A 94 -1.54 22.94 7.91
CA LEU A 94 -0.71 22.07 7.09
C LEU A 94 -1.54 21.39 6.02
N ILE A 95 -0.97 21.15 4.85
CA ILE A 95 -1.53 20.36 3.75
C ILE A 95 -0.69 19.09 3.60
N HIS A 96 -1.35 17.93 3.59
CA HIS A 96 -0.70 16.65 3.35
C HIS A 96 -1.18 16.04 2.03
N LEU A 97 -0.28 15.89 1.08
CA LEU A 97 -0.51 15.36 -0.25
C LEU A 97 0.00 13.91 -0.33
N HIS A 98 -0.73 13.05 -1.02
CA HIS A 98 -0.30 11.68 -1.31
C HIS A 98 0.03 11.53 -2.80
N PHE A 99 1.26 11.15 -3.14
CA PHE A 99 1.73 10.94 -4.52
C PHE A 99 1.69 9.44 -4.88
N PRO A 100 1.19 9.03 -6.06
CA PRO A 100 0.81 9.87 -7.19
C PRO A 100 -0.68 10.25 -7.21
N ASP A 101 -0.94 11.55 -7.19
CA ASP A 101 -2.28 12.12 -7.42
C ASP A 101 -2.16 13.51 -8.10
N PRO A 102 -2.11 13.55 -9.45
CA PRO A 102 -1.90 14.80 -10.19
C PRO A 102 -2.95 15.89 -9.92
N MET A 103 -4.22 15.50 -9.71
CA MET A 103 -5.29 16.48 -9.48
C MET A 103 -5.19 17.14 -8.11
N SER A 104 -4.88 16.38 -7.07
CA SER A 104 -4.65 16.93 -5.71
C SER A 104 -3.44 17.85 -5.70
N HIS A 105 -2.39 17.49 -6.41
CA HIS A 105 -1.21 18.33 -6.56
C HIS A 105 -1.54 19.64 -7.28
N LEU A 106 -2.27 19.57 -8.40
CA LEU A 106 -2.71 20.77 -9.11
C LEU A 106 -3.59 21.64 -8.22
N ALA A 107 -4.58 21.07 -7.54
CA ALA A 107 -5.46 21.78 -6.62
C ALA A 107 -4.68 22.50 -5.51
N SER A 108 -3.64 21.86 -4.98
CA SER A 108 -2.80 22.46 -3.92
C SER A 108 -2.05 23.71 -4.36
N LEU A 109 -1.77 23.89 -5.67
CA LEU A 109 -1.08 25.09 -6.18
C LEU A 109 -1.95 26.35 -6.14
N PHE A 110 -3.28 26.21 -6.07
CA PHE A 110 -4.23 27.32 -5.91
C PHE A 110 -4.43 27.73 -4.45
N LEU A 111 -3.84 27.01 -3.51
CA LEU A 111 -3.95 27.31 -2.07
C LEU A 111 -2.83 28.24 -1.62
N PRO A 112 -3.03 29.00 -0.52
CA PRO A 112 -2.04 29.96 -0.02
C PRO A 112 -0.65 29.32 0.12
N PRO A 113 0.41 29.90 -0.45
CA PRO A 113 1.78 29.37 -0.35
C PRO A 113 2.32 29.39 1.08
N SER A 114 1.72 30.20 1.94
CA SER A 114 2.04 30.29 3.37
C SER A 114 1.67 29.04 4.16
N ILE A 115 0.79 28.15 3.64
CA ILE A 115 0.46 26.87 4.29
C ILE A 115 1.51 25.83 3.85
N PRO A 116 2.30 25.26 4.77
CA PRO A 116 3.32 24.26 4.43
C PRO A 116 2.68 23.00 3.84
N ARG A 117 3.38 22.37 2.87
CA ARG A 117 2.93 21.16 2.20
C ARG A 117 3.88 20.01 2.52
N ILE A 118 3.35 18.90 2.95
CA ILE A 118 4.05 17.61 3.05
C ILE A 118 3.57 16.72 1.92
N ILE A 119 4.47 15.91 1.37
CA ILE A 119 4.16 14.93 0.32
C ILE A 119 4.54 13.55 0.81
N SER A 120 3.58 12.64 0.96
CA SER A 120 3.86 11.21 1.08
C SER A 120 4.07 10.62 -0.31
N TRP A 121 5.31 10.19 -0.58
CA TRP A 121 5.73 9.60 -1.85
C TRP A 121 5.61 8.07 -1.79
N HIS A 122 4.56 7.52 -2.40
CA HIS A 122 4.26 6.09 -2.31
C HIS A 122 4.88 5.26 -3.43
N ALA A 123 4.90 5.79 -4.65
CA ALA A 123 5.44 5.10 -5.82
C ALA A 123 5.71 6.09 -6.96
N ASP A 124 6.59 5.72 -7.89
CA ASP A 124 6.82 6.47 -9.11
C ASP A 124 5.72 6.23 -10.15
N ILE A 125 5.51 7.22 -11.03
CA ILE A 125 4.61 7.07 -12.18
C ILE A 125 5.35 6.31 -13.29
N VAL A 126 5.04 5.02 -13.45
CA VAL A 126 5.75 4.13 -14.38
C VAL A 126 5.04 4.03 -15.75
N ARG A 127 3.71 4.04 -15.79
CA ARG A 127 2.93 3.71 -17.00
C ARG A 127 2.58 4.90 -17.89
N GLN A 128 2.19 6.03 -17.31
CA GLN A 128 1.58 7.16 -18.05
C GLN A 128 2.65 8.18 -18.51
N LYS A 129 3.67 7.72 -19.23
CA LYS A 129 4.83 8.55 -19.63
C LYS A 129 4.47 9.81 -20.41
N LYS A 130 3.42 9.77 -21.28
CA LYS A 130 2.97 10.93 -22.06
C LYS A 130 2.33 12.00 -21.16
N LEU A 131 1.41 11.61 -20.29
CA LEU A 131 0.77 12.50 -19.33
C LEU A 131 1.77 13.06 -18.30
N LEU A 132 2.76 12.25 -17.93
CA LEU A 132 3.84 12.69 -17.06
C LEU A 132 4.62 13.88 -17.64
N LYS A 133 4.84 13.95 -18.96
CA LYS A 133 5.52 15.10 -19.59
C LYS A 133 4.75 16.41 -19.36
N ILE A 134 3.42 16.39 -19.44
CA ILE A 134 2.56 17.55 -19.20
C ILE A 134 2.51 17.88 -17.71
N TYR A 135 2.45 16.87 -16.86
CA TYR A 135 2.35 17.03 -15.41
C TYR A 135 3.68 17.44 -14.75
N ARG A 136 4.83 17.12 -15.36
CA ARG A 136 6.17 17.30 -14.79
C ARG A 136 6.48 18.72 -14.32
N PRO A 137 6.14 19.81 -15.02
CA PRO A 137 6.37 21.18 -14.50
C PRO A 137 5.68 21.45 -13.17
N PHE A 138 4.43 20.98 -13.03
CA PHE A 138 3.65 21.12 -11.79
C PHE A 138 4.26 20.29 -10.66
N LEU A 139 4.63 19.04 -10.93
CA LEU A 139 5.30 18.17 -9.98
C LEU A 139 6.63 18.78 -9.48
N ASN A 140 7.44 19.30 -10.42
CA ASN A 140 8.71 19.94 -10.07
C ASN A 140 8.50 21.14 -9.13
N ARG A 141 7.47 21.96 -9.39
CA ARG A 141 7.13 23.10 -8.54
C ARG A 141 6.75 22.64 -7.13
N ILE A 142 5.92 21.59 -7.03
CA ILE A 142 5.47 21.07 -5.73
C ILE A 142 6.64 20.47 -4.94
N LEU A 143 7.48 19.64 -5.57
CA LEU A 143 8.66 19.05 -4.93
C LEU A 143 9.65 20.14 -4.45
N LYS A 144 9.87 21.18 -5.25
CA LYS A 144 10.74 22.32 -4.87
C LYS A 144 10.20 23.04 -3.65
N THR A 145 8.88 23.25 -3.58
CA THR A 145 8.23 24.05 -2.52
C THR A 145 7.77 23.21 -1.32
N ALA A 146 7.84 21.88 -1.38
CA ALA A 146 7.50 21.02 -0.27
C ALA A 146 8.29 21.38 0.98
N ALA A 147 7.60 21.42 2.12
CA ALA A 147 8.22 21.57 3.43
C ALA A 147 8.93 20.28 3.86
N ALA A 148 8.32 19.13 3.55
CA ALA A 148 8.91 17.80 3.72
C ALA A 148 8.35 16.82 2.69
N ILE A 149 9.09 15.73 2.45
CA ILE A 149 8.70 14.59 1.64
C ILE A 149 8.87 13.35 2.51
N ILE A 150 7.80 12.58 2.68
CA ILE A 150 7.82 11.33 3.41
C ILE A 150 7.98 10.19 2.40
N VAL A 151 8.90 9.27 2.67
CA VAL A 151 9.08 8.03 1.92
C VAL A 151 8.96 6.83 2.88
N ALA A 152 8.38 5.73 2.42
CA ALA A 152 8.16 4.56 3.28
C ALA A 152 9.44 3.78 3.57
N THR A 153 10.42 3.82 2.66
CA THR A 153 11.70 3.10 2.80
C THR A 153 12.85 3.91 2.24
N PRO A 154 14.10 3.61 2.64
CA PRO A 154 15.28 4.22 2.04
C PRO A 154 15.37 4.03 0.52
N HIS A 155 14.85 2.91 -0.03
CA HIS A 155 14.86 2.63 -1.47
C HIS A 155 14.05 3.64 -2.29
N HIS A 156 12.98 4.20 -1.73
CA HIS A 156 12.22 5.25 -2.40
C HIS A 156 13.03 6.54 -2.66
N LYS A 157 14.09 6.78 -1.88
CA LYS A 157 15.01 7.92 -2.12
C LYS A 157 15.74 7.81 -3.46
N ASN A 158 15.82 6.60 -4.02
CA ASN A 158 16.45 6.34 -5.32
C ASN A 158 15.53 6.71 -6.51
N SER A 159 14.31 7.18 -6.26
CA SER A 159 13.43 7.74 -7.29
C SER A 159 14.14 8.88 -8.04
N LEU A 160 14.15 8.82 -9.37
CA LEU A 160 14.70 9.87 -10.22
C LEU A 160 14.03 11.24 -10.00
N PHE A 161 12.78 11.25 -9.52
CA PHE A 161 12.08 12.49 -9.18
C PHE A 161 12.64 13.11 -7.89
N LEU A 162 12.97 12.27 -6.90
CA LEU A 162 13.50 12.73 -5.61
C LEU A 162 14.99 13.04 -5.66
N GLN A 163 15.73 12.46 -6.61
CA GLN A 163 17.13 12.77 -6.88
C GLN A 163 17.34 14.03 -7.74
N ALA A 164 16.27 14.67 -8.19
CA ALA A 164 16.35 15.86 -9.01
C ALA A 164 17.03 17.02 -8.23
N LYS A 165 17.90 17.78 -8.91
CA LYS A 165 18.72 18.86 -8.31
C LYS A 165 17.93 19.93 -7.54
N TYR A 166 16.63 20.08 -7.83
CA TYR A 166 15.77 21.04 -7.13
C TYR A 166 15.12 20.47 -5.86
N VAL A 167 15.28 19.19 -5.57
CA VAL A 167 14.81 18.55 -4.33
C VAL A 167 15.95 18.58 -3.31
N ASN A 168 15.70 19.21 -2.16
CA ASN A 168 16.66 19.19 -1.07
C ASN A 168 16.58 17.86 -0.31
N PRO A 169 17.64 17.03 -0.28
CA PRO A 169 17.65 15.75 0.41
C PRO A 169 17.31 15.84 1.91
N SER A 170 17.62 16.95 2.58
CA SER A 170 17.31 17.16 4.00
C SER A 170 15.81 17.24 4.30
N LYS A 171 14.98 17.44 3.28
CA LYS A 171 13.52 17.42 3.39
C LYS A 171 12.91 16.01 3.22
N ILE A 172 13.72 15.00 2.90
CA ILE A 172 13.24 13.62 2.69
C ILE A 172 13.37 12.84 4.00
N HIS A 173 12.21 12.49 4.57
CA HIS A 173 12.08 11.77 5.82
C HIS A 173 11.59 10.34 5.55
N THR A 174 12.23 9.34 6.16
CA THR A 174 11.79 7.95 6.06
C THR A 174 10.85 7.65 7.23
N ILE A 175 9.58 7.41 6.91
CA ILE A 175 8.54 6.99 7.86
C ILE A 175 7.88 5.75 7.25
N ALA A 176 8.18 4.58 7.79
CA ALA A 176 7.63 3.32 7.33
C ALA A 176 6.13 3.24 7.63
N TYR A 177 5.39 2.48 6.81
CA TYR A 177 3.99 2.22 7.09
C TYR A 177 3.83 1.29 8.27
N GLY A 178 2.85 1.57 9.12
CA GLY A 178 2.50 0.74 10.25
C GLY A 178 1.59 -0.44 9.84
N THR A 179 1.67 -1.51 10.61
CA THR A 179 0.86 -2.72 10.40
C THR A 179 -0.35 -2.70 11.34
N PRO A 180 -1.58 -2.81 10.81
CA PRO A 180 -2.79 -2.82 11.63
C PRO A 180 -2.80 -3.97 12.64
N GLN A 181 -3.21 -3.67 13.88
CA GLN A 181 -3.22 -4.61 15.00
C GLN A 181 -4.01 -5.90 14.71
N ARG A 182 -5.06 -5.81 13.89
CA ARG A 182 -5.90 -6.95 13.52
C ARG A 182 -5.14 -8.12 12.88
N PHE A 183 -3.97 -7.90 12.27
CA PHE A 183 -3.20 -8.96 11.63
C PHE A 183 -2.32 -9.76 12.60
N PHE A 184 -2.14 -9.29 13.84
CA PHE A 184 -1.38 -10.01 14.87
C PHE A 184 -2.21 -11.09 15.59
N ALA A 185 -3.51 -11.17 15.33
CA ALA A 185 -4.43 -12.13 15.91
C ALA A 185 -5.37 -12.70 14.83
N CYS A 186 -6.00 -13.81 15.13
CA CYS A 186 -6.97 -14.46 14.26
C CYS A 186 -8.10 -15.11 15.06
N ASP A 187 -9.17 -15.45 14.37
CA ASP A 187 -10.19 -16.38 14.87
C ASP A 187 -9.67 -17.81 14.64
N THR A 188 -9.33 -18.49 15.73
CA THR A 188 -8.77 -19.85 15.68
C THR A 188 -9.73 -20.87 15.05
N GLN A 189 -11.05 -20.71 15.24
CA GLN A 189 -12.04 -21.60 14.64
C GLN A 189 -12.11 -21.40 13.11
N LYS A 190 -12.06 -20.14 12.64
CA LYS A 190 -12.00 -19.84 11.21
C LYS A 190 -10.71 -20.35 10.58
N VAL A 191 -9.57 -20.20 11.25
CA VAL A 191 -8.28 -20.74 10.79
C VAL A 191 -8.33 -22.25 10.67
N GLN A 192 -8.85 -22.95 11.68
CA GLN A 192 -9.02 -24.41 11.62
C GLN A 192 -9.96 -24.84 10.49
N HIS A 193 -11.07 -24.11 10.30
CA HIS A 193 -12.00 -24.39 9.20
C HIS A 193 -11.31 -24.24 7.83
N ILE A 194 -10.53 -23.16 7.62
CA ILE A 194 -9.76 -22.98 6.38
C ILE A 194 -8.80 -24.16 6.19
N ARG A 195 -8.03 -24.54 7.21
CA ARG A 195 -7.07 -25.67 7.12
C ARG A 195 -7.80 -27.00 6.78
N GLN A 196 -8.92 -27.30 7.42
CA GLN A 196 -9.71 -28.48 7.17
C GLN A 196 -10.33 -28.51 5.76
N THR A 197 -10.86 -27.37 5.29
CA THR A 197 -11.41 -27.21 3.93
C THR A 197 -10.40 -27.63 2.86
N TYR A 198 -9.11 -27.36 3.11
CA TYR A 198 -8.04 -27.73 2.19
C TYR A 198 -7.23 -28.95 2.67
N SER A 199 -7.86 -29.84 3.45
CA SER A 199 -7.31 -31.14 3.89
C SER A 199 -5.94 -31.03 4.57
N ASN A 200 -5.69 -29.95 5.31
CA ASN A 200 -4.43 -29.64 5.98
C ASN A 200 -3.17 -29.68 5.08
N LYS A 201 -3.35 -29.45 3.78
CA LYS A 201 -2.24 -29.36 2.82
C LYS A 201 -1.33 -28.16 3.11
N ASN A 202 -0.17 -28.14 2.47
CA ASN A 202 0.69 -26.98 2.49
C ASN A 202 0.04 -25.81 1.72
N ILE A 203 -0.19 -24.69 2.39
CA ILE A 203 -0.94 -23.54 1.85
C ILE A 203 0.01 -22.39 1.52
N ILE A 204 0.07 -22.04 0.24
CA ILE A 204 0.61 -20.75 -0.22
C ILE A 204 -0.56 -19.78 -0.27
N PHE A 205 -0.44 -18.62 0.37
CA PHE A 205 -1.42 -17.53 0.23
C PHE A 205 -0.82 -16.38 -0.56
N SER A 206 -1.60 -15.79 -1.45
CA SER A 206 -1.23 -14.60 -2.20
C SER A 206 -2.45 -13.70 -2.36
N LEU A 207 -2.26 -12.39 -2.25
CA LEU A 207 -3.36 -11.42 -2.24
C LEU A 207 -3.03 -10.20 -3.08
N GLY A 208 -4.01 -9.77 -3.88
CA GLY A 208 -3.92 -8.49 -4.57
C GLY A 208 -4.84 -8.38 -5.78
N ARG A 209 -4.85 -7.18 -6.36
CA ARG A 209 -5.59 -6.95 -7.59
C ARG A 209 -4.99 -7.76 -8.75
N HIS A 210 -5.80 -8.49 -9.50
CA HIS A 210 -5.36 -9.32 -10.62
C HIS A 210 -5.02 -8.46 -11.85
N VAL A 211 -3.79 -7.90 -11.82
CA VAL A 211 -3.19 -7.06 -12.87
C VAL A 211 -1.78 -7.54 -13.19
N SER A 212 -1.26 -7.18 -14.37
CA SER A 212 -0.03 -7.76 -14.93
C SER A 212 1.21 -7.62 -14.04
N TYR A 213 1.37 -6.49 -13.36
CA TYR A 213 2.59 -6.27 -12.57
C TYR A 213 2.63 -7.11 -11.27
N LYS A 214 1.50 -7.67 -10.83
CA LYS A 214 1.42 -8.55 -9.65
C LYS A 214 1.99 -9.95 -9.88
N GLY A 215 2.15 -10.39 -11.16
CA GLY A 215 2.86 -11.62 -11.50
C GLY A 215 2.18 -12.92 -11.06
N PHE A 216 0.85 -12.92 -10.86
CA PHE A 216 0.12 -14.12 -10.47
C PHE A 216 0.19 -15.25 -11.52
N ASP A 217 0.41 -14.91 -12.79
CA ASP A 217 0.69 -15.86 -13.85
C ASP A 217 2.01 -16.60 -13.62
N VAL A 218 3.05 -15.92 -13.13
CA VAL A 218 4.33 -16.52 -12.74
C VAL A 218 4.14 -17.46 -11.56
N LEU A 219 3.35 -17.07 -10.54
CA LEU A 219 3.05 -17.92 -9.40
C LEU A 219 2.27 -19.18 -9.81
N ILE A 220 1.25 -19.05 -10.67
CA ILE A 220 0.49 -20.20 -11.16
C ILE A 220 1.40 -21.17 -11.94
N ARG A 221 2.36 -20.66 -12.75
CA ARG A 221 3.36 -21.51 -13.43
C ARG A 221 4.31 -22.17 -12.42
N ALA A 222 4.68 -21.48 -11.35
CA ALA A 222 5.49 -22.06 -10.28
C ALA A 222 4.77 -23.21 -9.57
N MET A 223 3.44 -23.13 -9.39
CA MET A 223 2.63 -24.21 -8.79
C MET A 223 2.72 -25.54 -9.53
N ALA A 224 2.96 -25.53 -10.86
CA ALA A 224 3.13 -26.74 -11.65
C ALA A 224 4.42 -27.51 -11.29
N GLN A 225 5.39 -26.86 -10.65
CA GLN A 225 6.69 -27.43 -10.28
C GLN A 225 6.77 -27.81 -8.79
N LEU A 226 5.75 -27.49 -8.00
CA LEU A 226 5.68 -27.82 -6.58
C LEU A 226 4.99 -29.17 -6.35
N ALA A 227 5.25 -29.78 -5.20
CA ALA A 227 4.68 -31.05 -4.80
C ALA A 227 3.13 -31.05 -4.88
N PRO A 228 2.48 -32.21 -5.16
CA PRO A 228 1.02 -32.27 -5.37
C PRO A 228 0.18 -31.89 -4.15
N ASP A 229 0.74 -31.96 -2.96
CA ASP A 229 0.10 -31.59 -1.69
C ASP A 229 0.15 -30.08 -1.38
N VAL A 230 0.82 -29.28 -2.24
CA VAL A 230 0.85 -27.83 -2.12
C VAL A 230 -0.32 -27.21 -2.88
N ILE A 231 -1.05 -26.31 -2.21
CA ILE A 231 -2.13 -25.53 -2.81
C ILE A 231 -1.85 -24.03 -2.75
N LEU A 232 -2.46 -23.29 -3.66
CA LEU A 232 -2.45 -21.84 -3.71
C LEU A 232 -3.86 -21.30 -3.42
N LEU A 233 -3.95 -20.48 -2.39
CA LEU A 233 -5.12 -19.63 -2.14
C LEU A 233 -4.83 -18.23 -2.70
N LEU A 234 -5.53 -17.85 -3.76
CA LEU A 234 -5.35 -16.57 -4.45
C LEU A 234 -6.52 -15.63 -4.18
N GLY A 235 -6.30 -14.67 -3.29
CA GLY A 235 -7.28 -13.63 -2.95
C GLY A 235 -7.20 -12.42 -3.88
N GLY A 236 -8.34 -11.74 -4.00
CA GLY A 236 -8.50 -10.57 -4.85
C GLY A 236 -9.13 -10.88 -6.21
N GLN A 237 -9.29 -9.81 -6.99
CA GLN A 237 -9.88 -9.88 -8.33
C GLN A 237 -9.37 -8.73 -9.20
N GLY A 238 -9.60 -8.82 -10.50
CA GLY A 238 -9.19 -7.76 -11.43
C GLY A 238 -9.34 -8.17 -12.90
N PRO A 239 -8.87 -7.34 -13.82
CA PRO A 239 -9.05 -7.57 -15.26
C PRO A 239 -8.47 -8.91 -15.75
N LEU A 240 -7.45 -9.44 -15.06
CA LEU A 240 -6.79 -10.69 -15.47
C LEU A 240 -7.37 -11.94 -14.80
N THR A 241 -8.41 -11.84 -13.96
CA THR A 241 -8.95 -12.99 -13.21
C THR A 241 -9.28 -14.17 -14.12
N ASN A 242 -10.02 -13.93 -15.22
CA ASN A 242 -10.39 -15.01 -16.15
C ASN A 242 -9.16 -15.61 -16.87
N SER A 243 -8.21 -14.78 -17.29
CA SER A 243 -6.97 -15.26 -17.91
C SER A 243 -6.14 -16.12 -16.96
N LEU A 244 -6.10 -15.78 -15.66
CA LEU A 244 -5.41 -16.56 -14.64
C LEU A 244 -6.11 -17.89 -14.36
N LYS A 245 -7.44 -17.92 -14.35
CA LYS A 245 -8.22 -19.17 -14.24
C LYS A 245 -7.96 -20.11 -15.43
N ASN A 246 -7.98 -19.56 -16.66
CA ASN A 246 -7.70 -20.33 -17.87
C ASN A 246 -6.25 -20.88 -17.85
N LEU A 247 -5.28 -20.10 -17.36
CA LEU A 247 -3.90 -20.56 -17.19
C LEU A 247 -3.82 -21.73 -16.19
N ALA A 248 -4.47 -21.62 -15.03
CA ALA A 248 -4.51 -22.72 -14.06
C ALA A 248 -5.12 -23.98 -14.65
N GLN A 249 -6.20 -23.86 -15.43
CA GLN A 249 -6.84 -24.97 -16.13
C GLN A 249 -5.91 -25.60 -17.17
N SER A 250 -5.25 -24.80 -18.01
CA SER A 250 -4.34 -25.31 -19.05
C SER A 250 -3.12 -26.06 -18.49
N LEU A 251 -2.78 -25.80 -17.22
CA LEU A 251 -1.72 -26.48 -16.49
C LEU A 251 -2.23 -27.63 -15.60
N ASN A 252 -3.52 -28.00 -15.69
CA ASN A 252 -4.17 -29.01 -14.85
C ASN A 252 -4.08 -28.73 -13.33
N LEU A 253 -4.13 -27.44 -12.94
CA LEU A 253 -4.00 -26.99 -11.55
C LEU A 253 -5.33 -26.64 -10.87
N ASN A 254 -6.50 -27.01 -11.46
CA ASN A 254 -7.83 -26.63 -10.94
C ASN A 254 -8.07 -27.08 -9.48
N GLN A 255 -7.48 -28.22 -9.08
CA GLN A 255 -7.59 -28.76 -7.73
C GLN A 255 -6.54 -28.18 -6.75
N ARG A 256 -5.63 -27.33 -7.24
CA ARG A 256 -4.52 -26.82 -6.47
C ARG A 256 -4.45 -25.29 -6.42
N VAL A 257 -5.16 -24.59 -7.31
CA VAL A 257 -5.23 -23.13 -7.36
C VAL A 257 -6.67 -22.69 -7.12
N HIS A 258 -6.91 -22.10 -5.94
CA HIS A 258 -8.24 -21.69 -5.50
C HIS A 258 -8.35 -20.16 -5.56
N PHE A 259 -9.23 -19.64 -6.40
CA PHE A 259 -9.51 -18.21 -6.54
C PHE A 259 -10.59 -17.81 -5.53
N LEU A 260 -10.19 -17.08 -4.49
CA LEU A 260 -11.08 -16.70 -3.37
C LEU A 260 -11.97 -15.48 -3.69
N GLY A 261 -11.63 -14.71 -4.73
CA GLY A 261 -12.30 -13.44 -4.99
C GLY A 261 -11.93 -12.36 -3.97
N ALA A 262 -12.81 -11.39 -3.78
CA ALA A 262 -12.64 -10.37 -2.73
C ALA A 262 -12.86 -11.03 -1.35
N ILE A 263 -11.89 -10.85 -0.46
CA ILE A 263 -11.97 -11.32 0.92
C ILE A 263 -12.39 -10.13 1.78
N ALA A 264 -13.35 -10.33 2.68
CA ALA A 264 -13.75 -9.30 3.64
C ALA A 264 -12.59 -8.97 4.59
N ASP A 265 -12.46 -7.70 4.94
CA ASP A 265 -11.35 -7.20 5.78
C ASP A 265 -11.27 -7.89 7.14
N GLU A 266 -12.41 -8.29 7.70
CA GLU A 266 -12.54 -9.03 8.96
C GLU A 266 -12.08 -10.50 8.86
N ASP A 267 -12.17 -11.11 7.69
CA ASP A 267 -11.75 -12.49 7.46
C ASP A 267 -10.28 -12.60 7.00
N LEU A 268 -9.74 -11.52 6.47
CA LEU A 268 -8.40 -11.51 5.88
C LEU A 268 -7.29 -11.98 6.84
N PRO A 269 -7.27 -11.61 8.14
CA PRO A 269 -6.28 -12.13 9.09
C PRO A 269 -6.27 -13.66 9.15
N ASN A 270 -7.44 -14.31 9.05
CA ASN A 270 -7.56 -15.76 9.17
C ASN A 270 -6.85 -16.49 8.02
N PHE A 271 -6.87 -15.95 6.80
CA PHE A 271 -6.15 -16.51 5.65
C PHE A 271 -4.63 -16.38 5.83
N TYR A 272 -4.15 -15.24 6.34
CA TYR A 272 -2.73 -15.09 6.67
C TYR A 272 -2.31 -16.09 7.74
N HIS A 273 -3.07 -16.25 8.82
CA HIS A 273 -2.75 -17.22 9.88
C HIS A 273 -2.90 -18.68 9.43
N ALA A 274 -3.76 -18.98 8.48
CA ALA A 274 -3.96 -20.33 7.95
C ALA A 274 -2.86 -20.77 6.97
N CYS A 275 -2.16 -19.86 6.28
CA CYS A 275 -1.15 -20.25 5.30
C CYS A 275 0.17 -20.70 5.95
N ASP A 276 0.97 -21.42 5.16
CA ASP A 276 2.33 -21.83 5.54
C ASP A 276 3.38 -20.83 5.05
N VAL A 277 3.14 -20.20 3.91
CA VAL A 277 3.99 -19.16 3.33
C VAL A 277 3.13 -18.15 2.56
N PHE A 278 3.48 -16.88 2.69
CA PHE A 278 2.88 -15.82 1.87
C PHE A 278 3.76 -15.53 0.66
N CYS A 279 3.14 -15.36 -0.52
CA CYS A 279 3.85 -15.07 -1.76
C CYS A 279 3.41 -13.73 -2.36
N LEU A 280 4.38 -12.84 -2.64
CA LEU A 280 4.19 -11.60 -3.41
C LEU A 280 5.02 -11.68 -4.71
N PRO A 281 4.46 -12.25 -5.80
CA PRO A 281 5.22 -12.57 -7.00
C PRO A 281 5.33 -11.40 -7.99
N SER A 282 5.27 -10.16 -7.53
CA SER A 282 5.25 -8.97 -8.37
C SER A 282 6.45 -8.90 -9.32
N VAL A 283 6.24 -8.45 -10.56
CA VAL A 283 7.24 -8.57 -11.64
C VAL A 283 7.83 -7.26 -12.12
N THR A 284 7.42 -6.13 -11.53
CA THR A 284 7.94 -4.80 -11.89
C THR A 284 8.02 -3.88 -10.68
N THR A 285 8.79 -2.80 -10.82
CA THR A 285 8.93 -1.73 -9.82
C THR A 285 7.63 -0.92 -9.56
N ALA A 286 6.53 -1.23 -10.25
CA ALA A 286 5.21 -0.71 -9.92
C ALA A 286 4.71 -1.21 -8.54
N GLU A 287 5.25 -2.34 -8.06
CA GLU A 287 5.14 -2.74 -6.65
C GLU A 287 6.19 -1.97 -5.84
N ALA A 288 5.78 -0.89 -5.23
CA ALA A 288 6.71 -0.02 -4.54
C ALA A 288 7.04 -0.46 -3.11
N PHE A 289 6.10 -1.14 -2.43
CA PHE A 289 6.26 -1.51 -1.02
C PHE A 289 5.68 -2.90 -0.69
N GLY A 290 4.44 -3.18 -1.14
CA GLY A 290 3.76 -4.44 -0.85
C GLY A 290 3.26 -4.54 0.59
N LEU A 291 2.29 -3.72 1.00
CA LEU A 291 1.69 -3.71 2.35
C LEU A 291 1.27 -5.11 2.83
N VAL A 292 0.77 -5.94 1.91
CA VAL A 292 0.34 -7.32 2.18
C VAL A 292 1.46 -8.22 2.77
N GLN A 293 2.73 -7.86 2.57
CA GLN A 293 3.85 -8.55 3.23
C GLN A 293 3.85 -8.29 4.74
N LEU A 294 3.58 -7.04 5.16
CA LEU A 294 3.51 -6.70 6.57
C LEU A 294 2.37 -7.45 7.27
N GLU A 295 1.26 -7.64 6.57
CA GLU A 295 0.10 -8.38 7.06
C GLU A 295 0.45 -9.86 7.29
N ALA A 296 1.14 -10.49 6.33
CA ALA A 296 1.64 -11.86 6.47
C ALA A 296 2.70 -11.99 7.59
N MET A 297 3.62 -11.04 7.66
CA MET A 297 4.67 -11.01 8.69
C MET A 297 4.09 -10.82 10.10
N ALA A 298 3.01 -10.05 10.25
CA ALA A 298 2.28 -9.90 11.51
C ALA A 298 1.63 -11.22 11.97
N ALA A 299 1.21 -12.07 11.03
CA ALA A 299 0.75 -13.43 11.28
C ALA A 299 1.89 -14.45 11.48
N ALA A 300 3.13 -13.99 11.68
CA ALA A 300 4.33 -14.81 11.81
C ALA A 300 4.57 -15.76 10.62
N LYS A 301 4.26 -15.31 9.38
CA LYS A 301 4.48 -16.13 8.18
C LYS A 301 5.74 -15.70 7.44
N PRO A 302 6.54 -16.67 6.98
CA PRO A 302 7.63 -16.37 6.05
C PRO A 302 7.07 -15.80 4.74
N VAL A 303 7.82 -14.90 4.12
CA VAL A 303 7.43 -14.24 2.88
C VAL A 303 8.35 -14.66 1.73
N VAL A 304 7.76 -15.06 0.60
CA VAL A 304 8.50 -15.14 -0.66
C VAL A 304 8.04 -13.96 -1.53
N SER A 305 8.95 -13.04 -1.79
CA SER A 305 8.69 -11.90 -2.67
C SER A 305 9.81 -11.76 -3.69
N THR A 306 9.50 -11.23 -4.87
CA THR A 306 10.50 -11.09 -5.93
C THR A 306 11.45 -9.92 -5.68
N LEU A 307 12.72 -10.05 -6.07
CA LEU A 307 13.74 -9.01 -5.97
C LEU A 307 13.50 -7.90 -7.00
N LEU A 308 12.95 -6.78 -6.58
CA LEU A 308 12.54 -5.68 -7.46
C LEU A 308 13.42 -4.43 -7.38
N GLY A 309 14.31 -4.31 -6.39
CA GLY A 309 15.04 -3.08 -6.09
C GLY A 309 14.17 -1.98 -5.52
N THR A 310 13.02 -2.33 -4.88
CA THR A 310 12.04 -1.38 -4.34
C THR A 310 11.88 -1.54 -2.83
N GLY A 311 10.88 -0.90 -2.25
CA GLY A 311 10.50 -1.13 -0.86
C GLY A 311 10.09 -2.56 -0.54
N VAL A 312 9.74 -3.38 -1.55
CA VAL A 312 9.44 -4.81 -1.39
C VAL A 312 10.63 -5.54 -0.75
N ASP A 313 11.84 -5.29 -1.25
CA ASP A 313 13.07 -5.95 -0.76
C ASP A 313 13.53 -5.38 0.59
N PHE A 314 13.11 -4.16 0.91
CA PHE A 314 13.34 -3.59 2.23
C PHE A 314 12.44 -4.23 3.29
N VAL A 315 11.19 -4.54 2.95
CA VAL A 315 10.25 -5.21 3.86
C VAL A 315 10.67 -6.65 4.07
N ASN A 316 10.78 -7.44 2.99
CA ASN A 316 11.19 -8.84 3.08
C ASN A 316 12.71 -8.97 2.88
N GLN A 317 13.41 -9.28 3.94
CA GLN A 317 14.86 -9.47 3.93
C GLN A 317 15.21 -10.90 3.54
N ASN A 318 15.93 -11.06 2.42
CA ASN A 318 16.35 -12.36 1.93
C ASN A 318 17.15 -13.16 2.96
N ASN A 319 16.81 -14.43 3.13
CA ASN A 319 17.38 -15.36 4.13
C ASN A 319 17.22 -14.94 5.61
N ILE A 320 16.34 -13.96 5.89
CA ILE A 320 16.03 -13.51 7.26
C ILE A 320 14.54 -13.64 7.54
N THR A 321 13.70 -12.96 6.75
CA THR A 321 12.24 -12.99 6.90
C THR A 321 11.55 -13.84 5.83
N GLY A 322 12.35 -14.35 4.90
CA GLY A 322 11.88 -15.15 3.78
C GLY A 322 12.92 -15.21 2.67
N LEU A 323 12.48 -15.40 1.43
CA LEU A 323 13.32 -15.50 0.25
C LEU A 323 12.90 -14.51 -0.83
N THR A 324 13.88 -14.05 -1.65
CA THR A 324 13.65 -13.05 -2.70
C THR A 324 14.18 -13.53 -4.06
N PRO A 325 13.48 -14.48 -4.73
CA PRO A 325 13.87 -14.93 -6.06
C PRO A 325 13.75 -13.81 -7.11
N PRO A 326 14.44 -13.93 -8.27
CA PRO A 326 14.34 -12.98 -9.37
C PRO A 326 12.90 -12.92 -9.91
N PRO A 327 12.41 -11.73 -10.34
CA PRO A 327 11.08 -11.58 -10.91
C PRO A 327 10.97 -12.29 -12.28
N LYS A 328 9.74 -12.66 -12.66
CA LYS A 328 9.40 -13.33 -13.93
C LYS A 328 10.06 -14.72 -14.12
N ASN A 329 10.53 -15.33 -13.07
CA ASN A 329 11.15 -16.67 -13.10
C ASN A 329 10.32 -17.63 -12.24
N ALA A 330 9.50 -18.45 -12.90
CA ALA A 330 8.61 -19.40 -12.22
C ALA A 330 9.38 -20.52 -11.52
N GLU A 331 10.51 -20.96 -12.10
CA GLU A 331 11.37 -22.00 -11.53
C GLU A 331 12.04 -21.53 -10.24
N ALA A 332 12.66 -20.35 -10.26
CA ALA A 332 13.26 -19.78 -9.06
C ALA A 332 12.22 -19.49 -7.97
N LEU A 333 11.00 -19.08 -8.37
CA LEU A 333 9.90 -18.88 -7.44
C LEU A 333 9.43 -20.20 -6.80
N ALA A 334 9.30 -21.26 -7.61
CA ALA A 334 8.98 -22.60 -7.12
C ALA A 334 10.04 -23.12 -6.16
N GLY A 335 11.33 -23.00 -6.53
CA GLY A 335 12.45 -23.40 -5.67
C GLY A 335 12.46 -22.66 -4.32
N ALA A 336 12.18 -21.35 -4.31
CA ALA A 336 12.10 -20.58 -3.08
C ALA A 336 10.91 -21.01 -2.19
N LEU A 337 9.73 -21.25 -2.79
CA LEU A 337 8.55 -21.72 -2.08
C LEU A 337 8.76 -23.13 -1.53
N GLY A 338 9.25 -24.08 -2.35
CA GLY A 338 9.55 -25.45 -1.96
C GLY A 338 10.54 -25.49 -0.80
N LYS A 339 11.64 -24.74 -0.90
CA LYS A 339 12.66 -24.67 0.18
C LYS A 339 12.08 -24.31 1.55
N ILE A 340 11.09 -23.43 1.62
CA ILE A 340 10.44 -23.06 2.88
C ILE A 340 9.43 -24.14 3.29
N LEU A 341 8.63 -24.66 2.36
CA LEU A 341 7.58 -25.64 2.65
C LEU A 341 8.14 -26.98 3.10
N ASP A 342 9.27 -27.41 2.53
CA ASP A 342 9.95 -28.66 2.83
C ASP A 342 10.83 -28.60 4.10
N ASN A 343 11.00 -27.40 4.68
CA ASN A 343 11.85 -27.21 5.86
C ASN A 343 11.08 -26.50 7.00
N PRO A 344 10.49 -27.25 7.93
CA PRO A 344 9.74 -26.68 9.06
C PRO A 344 10.54 -25.70 9.92
N HIS A 345 11.83 -25.99 10.17
CA HIS A 345 12.69 -25.10 10.95
C HIS A 345 12.92 -23.75 10.24
N LEU A 346 13.13 -23.78 8.91
CA LEU A 346 13.28 -22.56 8.12
C LEU A 346 11.99 -21.74 8.09
N LYS A 347 10.86 -22.43 7.95
CA LYS A 347 9.52 -21.82 7.99
C LYS A 347 9.29 -21.10 9.31
N GLU A 348 9.58 -21.74 10.42
CA GLU A 348 9.41 -21.18 11.77
C GLU A 348 10.38 -20.01 12.01
N SER A 349 11.67 -20.18 11.71
CA SER A 349 12.68 -19.14 11.94
C SER A 349 12.42 -17.87 11.13
N PHE A 350 12.06 -17.99 9.84
CA PHE A 350 11.69 -16.84 9.00
C PHE A 350 10.40 -16.17 9.48
N GLY A 351 9.40 -16.97 9.88
CA GLY A 351 8.15 -16.44 10.44
C GLY A 351 8.37 -15.65 11.73
N ALA A 352 9.17 -16.17 12.64
CA ALA A 352 9.53 -15.50 13.89
C ALA A 352 10.30 -14.18 13.62
N ALA A 353 11.29 -14.21 12.73
CA ALA A 353 12.04 -13.02 12.34
C ALA A 353 11.14 -11.98 11.64
N ALA A 354 10.21 -12.43 10.79
CA ALA A 354 9.22 -11.59 10.14
C ALA A 354 8.33 -10.84 11.17
N LEU A 355 7.77 -11.57 12.12
CA LEU A 355 6.96 -11.01 13.21
C LEU A 355 7.75 -10.00 14.05
N GLN A 356 8.99 -10.36 14.44
CA GLN A 356 9.85 -9.45 15.21
C GLN A 356 10.11 -8.15 14.44
N ARG A 357 10.43 -8.26 13.13
CA ARG A 357 10.70 -7.11 12.29
C ARG A 357 9.48 -6.18 12.18
N VAL A 358 8.27 -6.72 12.01
CA VAL A 358 7.05 -5.91 11.95
C VAL A 358 6.82 -5.17 13.27
N LYS A 359 7.00 -5.83 14.40
CA LYS A 359 6.85 -5.21 15.73
C LYS A 359 7.84 -4.08 15.97
N THR A 360 9.08 -4.21 15.49
CA THR A 360 10.15 -3.24 15.76
C THR A 360 10.24 -2.13 14.73
N GLU A 361 9.99 -2.38 13.44
CA GLU A 361 10.26 -1.40 12.37
C GLU A 361 9.00 -0.87 11.68
N PHE A 362 7.89 -1.63 11.74
CA PHE A 362 6.64 -1.33 11.04
C PHE A 362 5.44 -1.22 11.98
N SER A 363 5.65 -0.71 13.20
CA SER A 363 4.55 -0.53 14.16
C SER A 363 3.75 0.73 13.85
N MET A 364 2.43 0.67 14.13
CA MET A 364 1.52 1.81 14.04
C MET A 364 1.98 2.98 14.92
N GLU A 365 2.50 2.68 16.12
CA GLU A 365 2.97 3.68 17.05
C GLU A 365 4.16 4.47 16.48
N GLN A 366 5.14 3.79 15.86
CA GLN A 366 6.26 4.47 15.22
C GLN A 366 5.82 5.35 14.05
N MET A 367 4.88 4.88 13.23
CA MET A 367 4.31 5.68 12.15
C MET A 367 3.62 6.93 12.68
N LYS A 368 2.83 6.78 13.76
CA LYS A 368 2.15 7.86 14.46
C LYS A 368 3.13 8.92 14.98
N GLU A 369 4.05 8.51 15.85
CA GLU A 369 4.96 9.43 16.52
C GLU A 369 5.88 10.13 15.52
N LYS A 370 6.51 9.43 14.59
CA LYS A 370 7.37 10.05 13.57
C LYS A 370 6.61 11.05 12.70
N THR A 371 5.34 10.77 12.35
CA THR A 371 4.54 11.70 11.55
C THR A 371 4.14 12.93 12.35
N LYS A 372 3.72 12.76 13.58
CA LYS A 372 3.39 13.84 14.51
C LYS A 372 4.58 14.74 14.76
N ASP A 373 5.74 14.17 15.04
CA ASP A 373 6.99 14.91 15.24
C ASP A 373 7.35 15.74 14.00
N LEU A 374 7.22 15.15 12.81
CA LEU A 374 7.46 15.87 11.56
C LEU A 374 6.50 17.04 11.37
N TYR A 375 5.20 16.85 11.65
CA TYR A 375 4.22 17.93 11.60
C TYR A 375 4.61 19.07 12.53
N ASN A 376 4.95 18.76 13.79
CA ASN A 376 5.36 19.74 14.79
C ASN A 376 6.66 20.46 14.39
N GLN A 377 7.65 19.75 13.86
CA GLN A 377 8.91 20.33 13.39
C GLN A 377 8.70 21.34 12.27
N ILE A 378 7.82 21.03 11.31
CA ILE A 378 7.52 21.93 10.18
C ILE A 378 6.83 23.20 10.65
N LEU A 379 5.91 23.08 11.60
CA LEU A 379 5.17 24.24 12.11
C LEU A 379 6.04 25.15 12.99
N ARG A 380 6.97 24.58 13.78
CA ARG A 380 7.94 25.37 14.57
C ARG A 380 8.90 26.17 13.71
N LYS A 381 9.33 25.66 12.54
CA LYS A 381 10.21 26.39 11.61
C LYS A 381 9.54 27.59 10.93
N LYS A 382 8.23 27.74 11.10
CA LYS A 382 7.44 28.83 10.51
C LYS A 382 7.26 30.03 11.46
N ILE A 383 7.57 29.84 12.75
CA ILE A 383 7.60 30.87 13.78
C ILE A 383 9.00 31.50 13.82
#